data_7573d4ca0e0747fb71f7276bb806cd16
#
_entry.id   7573d4ca0e0747fb71f7276bb806cd16
#
_cell.length_a   1.000
_cell.length_b   1.000
_cell.length_c   1.000
_cell.angle_alpha   90.00
_cell.angle_beta   90.00
_cell.angle_gamma   90.00
#
_symmetry.space_group_name_H-M   'P 1'
#
loop_
_entity.id
_entity.type
_entity.pdbx_description
1 polymer ?
#
loop_
_entity_poly.entity_id
_entity_poly.type
_entity_poly.pdbx_seq_one_letter_code
_entity_poly.pdbx_strand_id
1 'polypeptide(L)'
;MSKMAKLAMILLTVAPLAAPLRAQDAERRGDGVEVPERGDAFYCGERKLGQWFYCTKPKPPDAAQAQPQPPEQSAAERLAAITHQLDELKARAILDPSEENVIAYVRFQREQLDRASTFSDTWQRALWQNPDIDYTLQRPVNTVAKRAWLDNRKADRDQVLTSLGERYGLFYFYAQSCGACEVFSPILRSVADSHRMAVMAVSMDGGPSRDFPNYVVDSGQRARMGISGNETPALVLFDTATKRTIPIGYGILSADEIMDRIFMLTNTKVGSDY
;
A
#
# COMPACT_ATOMS: atom_id res chain seq x y z
N MET A 1 -27.97 41.61 42.26
CA MET A 1 -29.38 41.15 42.36
C MET A 1 -29.61 40.28 41.16
N SER A 2 -29.43 38.99 41.33
CA SER A 2 -30.41 37.94 41.60
C SER A 2 -31.27 37.63 40.36
N LYS A 3 -31.03 36.47 39.71
CA LYS A 3 -31.96 35.32 39.79
C LYS A 3 -31.35 34.14 39.06
N MET A 4 -30.93 33.14 39.79
CA MET A 4 -30.70 31.77 39.36
C MET A 4 -32.04 31.14 38.92
N ALA A 5 -32.13 30.68 37.69
CA ALA A 5 -33.17 29.75 37.25
C ALA A 5 -32.58 28.38 37.18
N LYS A 6 -32.94 27.50 38.12
CA LYS A 6 -32.64 26.07 38.15
C LYS A 6 -33.52 25.40 37.10
N LEU A 7 -32.94 24.88 36.03
CA LEU A 7 -33.65 24.00 35.10
C LEU A 7 -33.41 22.55 35.56
N ALA A 8 -34.49 21.93 36.06
CA ALA A 8 -34.52 20.53 36.44
C ALA A 8 -34.58 19.68 35.16
N MET A 9 -33.54 18.92 34.92
CA MET A 9 -33.44 17.99 33.81
C MET A 9 -34.09 16.67 34.23
N ILE A 10 -35.31 16.42 33.73
CA ILE A 10 -36.01 15.14 33.89
C ILE A 10 -35.37 14.15 32.93
N LEU A 11 -34.58 13.24 33.49
CA LEU A 11 -34.08 12.07 32.74
C LEU A 11 -35.25 11.07 32.58
N LEU A 12 -35.84 11.04 31.40
CA LEU A 12 -36.68 9.91 30.98
C LEU A 12 -35.77 8.76 30.56
N THR A 13 -35.61 7.79 31.44
CA THR A 13 -34.98 6.50 31.10
C THR A 13 -35.98 5.66 30.33
N VAL A 14 -35.89 5.67 28.99
CA VAL A 14 -36.56 4.67 28.16
C VAL A 14 -35.69 3.42 28.17
N ALA A 15 -36.11 2.40 28.92
CA ALA A 15 -35.54 1.08 28.85
C ALA A 15 -35.98 0.40 27.55
N PRO A 16 -35.06 -0.11 26.73
CA PRO A 16 -35.48 -0.96 25.61
C PRO A 16 -35.85 -2.33 26.17
N LEU A 17 -37.11 -2.71 26.05
CA LEU A 17 -37.57 -4.08 26.15
C LEU A 17 -37.03 -4.83 24.93
N ALA A 18 -35.82 -5.34 25.02
CA ALA A 18 -35.33 -6.37 24.14
C ALA A 18 -35.93 -7.70 24.61
N ALA A 19 -37.06 -8.08 24.07
CA ALA A 19 -37.56 -9.44 24.16
C ALA A 19 -36.63 -10.31 23.27
N PRO A 20 -36.03 -11.37 23.81
CA PRO A 20 -35.35 -12.34 22.95
C PRO A 20 -36.43 -13.07 22.14
N LEU A 21 -36.39 -12.92 20.81
CA LEU A 21 -37.02 -13.86 19.90
C LEU A 21 -36.36 -15.23 20.16
N ARG A 22 -36.94 -15.99 21.06
CA ARG A 22 -36.68 -17.42 21.12
C ARG A 22 -37.23 -18.01 19.84
N ALA A 23 -36.35 -18.33 18.89
CA ALA A 23 -36.63 -19.33 17.90
C ALA A 23 -37.11 -20.56 18.68
N GLN A 24 -38.41 -20.88 18.53
CA GLN A 24 -38.91 -22.16 18.95
C GLN A 24 -38.33 -23.15 17.97
N ASP A 25 -37.17 -23.71 18.30
CA ASP A 25 -36.78 -25.01 17.82
C ASP A 25 -37.91 -25.97 18.27
N ALA A 26 -38.87 -26.12 17.36
CA ALA A 26 -39.74 -27.25 17.41
C ALA A 26 -38.86 -28.49 17.17
N GLU A 27 -38.24 -28.95 18.22
CA GLU A 27 -37.87 -30.35 18.34
C GLU A 27 -39.11 -31.13 18.08
N ARG A 28 -39.40 -31.45 16.81
CA ARG A 28 -40.14 -32.63 16.47
C ARG A 28 -39.34 -33.80 17.05
N ARG A 29 -39.62 -34.12 18.29
CA ARG A 29 -39.50 -35.49 18.75
C ARG A 29 -40.30 -36.30 17.72
N GLY A 30 -39.60 -36.85 16.78
CA GLY A 30 -40.05 -37.99 16.06
C GLY A 30 -40.25 -39.08 17.14
N ASP A 31 -41.46 -39.17 17.67
CA ASP A 31 -41.87 -40.41 18.27
C ASP A 31 -41.65 -41.43 17.16
N GLY A 32 -40.59 -42.19 17.32
CA GLY A 32 -40.34 -43.37 16.51
C GLY A 32 -41.53 -44.31 16.75
N VAL A 33 -42.56 -44.11 15.97
CA VAL A 33 -43.49 -45.16 15.72
C VAL A 33 -42.67 -46.17 14.92
N GLU A 34 -42.09 -47.14 15.65
CA GLU A 34 -41.68 -48.41 15.09
C GLU A 34 -42.92 -48.95 14.38
N VAL A 35 -43.08 -48.65 13.12
CA VAL A 35 -44.07 -49.31 12.23
C VAL A 35 -43.56 -50.74 12.17
N PRO A 36 -44.31 -51.69 12.73
CA PRO A 36 -43.87 -53.10 12.76
C PRO A 36 -43.62 -53.52 11.29
N GLU A 37 -42.48 -54.15 11.01
CA GLU A 37 -42.13 -54.67 9.67
C GLU A 37 -43.26 -55.47 8.99
N ARG A 38 -44.20 -55.96 9.77
CA ARG A 38 -45.44 -56.65 9.30
C ARG A 38 -46.38 -55.73 8.48
N GLY A 39 -46.37 -54.40 8.71
CA GLY A 39 -47.20 -53.48 7.95
C GLY A 39 -46.77 -53.35 6.48
N ASP A 40 -45.46 -53.31 6.26
CA ASP A 40 -44.88 -53.24 4.93
C ASP A 40 -45.11 -54.50 4.11
N ALA A 41 -44.99 -55.69 4.72
CA ALA A 41 -45.26 -56.99 4.10
C ALA A 41 -46.72 -57.11 3.66
N PHE A 42 -47.66 -56.62 4.49
CA PHE A 42 -49.09 -56.67 4.17
C PHE A 42 -49.43 -55.76 3.02
N TYR A 43 -49.01 -54.49 3.04
CA TYR A 43 -49.36 -53.52 1.97
C TYR A 43 -48.57 -53.75 0.68
N CYS A 44 -47.32 -54.18 0.74
CA CYS A 44 -46.47 -54.32 -0.41
C CYS A 44 -46.47 -55.75 -0.99
N GLY A 45 -46.67 -56.78 -0.15
CA GLY A 45 -46.73 -58.20 -0.55
C GLY A 45 -48.13 -58.69 -0.87
N GLU A 46 -49.06 -58.63 0.08
CA GLU A 46 -50.37 -59.22 -0.05
C GLU A 46 -51.34 -58.42 -0.91
N ARG A 47 -51.33 -57.04 -0.78
CA ARG A 47 -52.23 -56.20 -1.56
C ARG A 47 -51.70 -55.74 -2.91
N LYS A 48 -50.45 -55.95 -3.24
CA LYS A 48 -49.80 -55.54 -4.52
C LYS A 48 -50.10 -54.11 -4.92
N LEU A 49 -50.09 -53.17 -3.97
CA LEU A 49 -50.47 -51.78 -4.18
C LEU A 49 -49.51 -50.97 -5.08
N GLY A 50 -48.49 -51.59 -5.59
CA GLY A 50 -47.62 -51.03 -6.60
C GLY A 50 -46.71 -49.88 -6.10
N GLN A 51 -46.00 -49.23 -7.00
CA GLN A 51 -45.01 -48.18 -6.73
C GLN A 51 -45.57 -46.92 -6.02
N TRP A 52 -46.87 -46.69 -6.05
CA TRP A 52 -47.50 -45.52 -5.47
C TRP A 52 -47.47 -45.49 -3.95
N PHE A 53 -47.23 -46.63 -3.31
CA PHE A 53 -47.20 -46.78 -1.85
C PHE A 53 -45.79 -47.06 -1.33
N TYR A 54 -44.72 -46.67 -2.09
CA TYR A 54 -43.30 -46.86 -1.68
C TYR A 54 -42.95 -48.30 -1.31
N CYS A 55 -43.63 -49.27 -1.89
CA CYS A 55 -43.37 -50.69 -1.64
C CYS A 55 -42.05 -51.20 -2.23
N THR A 56 -41.42 -50.44 -3.12
CA THR A 56 -40.04 -50.62 -3.49
C THR A 56 -39.21 -49.53 -2.83
N LYS A 57 -38.34 -49.89 -1.86
CA LYS A 57 -37.31 -48.96 -1.44
C LYS A 57 -36.60 -48.51 -2.75
N PRO A 58 -36.54 -47.20 -3.03
CA PRO A 58 -35.75 -46.76 -4.16
C PRO A 58 -34.39 -47.38 -3.98
N LYS A 59 -33.95 -48.20 -4.93
CA LYS A 59 -32.57 -48.72 -4.97
C LYS A 59 -31.72 -47.46 -4.85
N PRO A 60 -30.79 -47.38 -3.83
CA PRO A 60 -29.88 -46.24 -3.78
C PRO A 60 -29.36 -46.15 -5.21
N PRO A 61 -29.32 -44.99 -5.86
CA PRO A 61 -28.76 -44.86 -7.18
C PRO A 61 -27.44 -45.64 -7.12
N ASP A 62 -27.36 -46.68 -7.96
CA ASP A 62 -26.05 -47.41 -8.06
C ASP A 62 -25.07 -46.29 -8.02
N ALA A 63 -24.09 -46.36 -7.09
CA ALA A 63 -23.06 -45.33 -7.00
C ALA A 63 -22.46 -45.29 -8.39
N ALA A 64 -23.15 -44.53 -9.28
CA ALA A 64 -22.72 -44.24 -10.61
C ALA A 64 -21.31 -43.76 -10.33
N GLN A 65 -20.36 -44.58 -10.73
CA GLN A 65 -18.94 -44.31 -10.60
C GLN A 65 -18.82 -42.80 -10.86
N ALA A 66 -18.64 -42.04 -9.82
CA ALA A 66 -18.47 -40.59 -9.95
C ALA A 66 -17.33 -40.45 -10.93
N GLN A 67 -17.69 -40.17 -12.20
CA GLN A 67 -16.67 -39.90 -13.19
C GLN A 67 -15.77 -38.89 -12.54
N PRO A 68 -14.44 -39.15 -12.47
CA PRO A 68 -13.52 -38.23 -11.86
C PRO A 68 -13.80 -36.88 -12.52
N GLN A 69 -14.36 -35.93 -11.76
CA GLN A 69 -14.54 -34.58 -12.28
C GLN A 69 -13.15 -34.11 -12.70
N PRO A 70 -12.97 -33.61 -13.93
CA PRO A 70 -11.69 -33.03 -14.32
C PRO A 70 -11.22 -32.10 -13.21
N PRO A 71 -9.94 -32.14 -12.85
CA PRO A 71 -9.42 -31.30 -11.79
C PRO A 71 -9.86 -29.85 -12.08
N GLU A 72 -10.48 -29.24 -11.09
CA GLU A 72 -11.00 -27.87 -11.22
C GLU A 72 -9.83 -26.94 -11.53
N GLN A 73 -9.87 -26.25 -12.68
CA GLN A 73 -8.82 -25.32 -13.09
C GLN A 73 -8.61 -24.25 -12.03
N SER A 74 -7.37 -23.98 -11.68
CA SER A 74 -7.03 -22.90 -10.78
C SER A 74 -7.52 -21.54 -11.31
N ALA A 75 -7.72 -20.57 -10.43
CA ALA A 75 -8.10 -19.21 -10.85
C ALA A 75 -7.08 -18.58 -11.81
N ALA A 76 -5.79 -18.89 -11.61
CA ALA A 76 -4.71 -18.41 -12.48
C ALA A 76 -4.80 -19.02 -13.90
N GLU A 77 -5.06 -20.33 -14.01
CA GLU A 77 -5.25 -20.99 -15.31
C GLU A 77 -6.47 -20.45 -16.06
N ARG A 78 -7.58 -20.22 -15.34
CA ARG A 78 -8.78 -19.59 -15.93
C ARG A 78 -8.49 -18.18 -16.44
N LEU A 79 -7.74 -17.38 -15.68
CA LEU A 79 -7.35 -16.03 -16.11
C LEU A 79 -6.42 -16.07 -17.33
N ALA A 80 -5.47 -16.99 -17.37
CA ALA A 80 -4.59 -17.20 -18.52
C ALA A 80 -5.37 -17.59 -19.78
N ALA A 81 -6.37 -18.48 -19.66
CA ALA A 81 -7.24 -18.88 -20.76
C ALA A 81 -8.05 -17.70 -21.32
N ILE A 82 -8.58 -16.83 -20.43
CA ILE A 82 -9.28 -15.59 -20.82
C ILE A 82 -8.35 -14.66 -21.60
N THR A 83 -7.13 -14.46 -21.11
CA THR A 83 -6.13 -13.62 -21.78
C THR A 83 -5.81 -14.14 -23.16
N HIS A 84 -5.55 -15.45 -23.28
CA HIS A 84 -5.28 -16.09 -24.56
C HIS A 84 -6.46 -15.94 -25.54
N GLN A 85 -7.69 -16.12 -25.07
CA GLN A 85 -8.88 -15.95 -25.90
C GLN A 85 -9.05 -14.50 -26.37
N LEU A 86 -8.77 -13.52 -25.52
CA LEU A 86 -8.82 -12.09 -25.87
C LEU A 86 -7.80 -11.76 -26.96
N ASP A 87 -6.57 -12.27 -26.81
CA ASP A 87 -5.50 -12.05 -27.80
C ASP A 87 -5.82 -12.73 -29.14
N GLU A 88 -6.38 -13.93 -29.11
CA GLU A 88 -6.80 -14.64 -30.33
C GLU A 88 -7.91 -13.91 -31.08
N LEU A 89 -8.95 -13.44 -30.38
CA LEU A 89 -10.02 -12.67 -30.99
C LEU A 89 -9.52 -11.33 -31.56
N LYS A 90 -8.61 -10.68 -30.84
CA LYS A 90 -7.96 -9.45 -31.29
C LYS A 90 -7.14 -9.70 -32.57
N ALA A 91 -6.35 -10.76 -32.58
CA ALA A 91 -5.53 -11.11 -33.74
C ALA A 91 -6.41 -11.41 -34.97
N ARG A 92 -7.49 -12.16 -34.82
CA ARG A 92 -8.46 -12.41 -35.93
C ARG A 92 -9.07 -11.12 -36.44
N ALA A 93 -9.52 -10.24 -35.56
CA ALA A 93 -10.12 -8.98 -35.95
C ALA A 93 -9.13 -8.04 -36.68
N ILE A 94 -7.82 -8.15 -36.41
CA ILE A 94 -6.77 -7.37 -37.08
C ILE A 94 -6.40 -8.00 -38.44
N LEU A 95 -6.26 -9.32 -38.50
CA LEU A 95 -5.81 -10.01 -39.70
C LEU A 95 -6.94 -10.16 -40.75
N ASP A 96 -8.18 -10.34 -40.28
CA ASP A 96 -9.38 -10.39 -41.12
C ASP A 96 -10.45 -9.48 -40.51
N PRO A 97 -10.47 -8.17 -40.86
CA PRO A 97 -11.34 -7.17 -40.25
C PRO A 97 -12.78 -7.23 -40.77
N SER A 98 -13.39 -8.41 -40.72
CA SER A 98 -14.81 -8.58 -40.96
C SER A 98 -15.63 -8.03 -39.80
N GLU A 99 -16.87 -7.61 -40.06
CA GLU A 99 -17.77 -7.14 -39.00
C GLU A 99 -17.95 -8.18 -37.89
N GLU A 100 -18.08 -9.46 -38.26
CA GLU A 100 -18.22 -10.56 -37.32
C GLU A 100 -17.02 -10.69 -36.38
N ASN A 101 -15.78 -10.67 -36.92
CA ASN A 101 -14.57 -10.78 -36.13
C ASN A 101 -14.38 -9.58 -35.17
N VAL A 102 -14.65 -8.38 -35.67
CA VAL A 102 -14.57 -7.16 -34.85
C VAL A 102 -15.60 -7.19 -33.72
N ILE A 103 -16.85 -7.55 -34.02
CA ILE A 103 -17.91 -7.65 -33.00
C ILE A 103 -17.58 -8.72 -31.96
N ALA A 104 -17.09 -9.88 -32.37
CA ALA A 104 -16.69 -10.94 -31.45
C ALA A 104 -15.61 -10.47 -30.49
N TYR A 105 -14.56 -9.81 -30.97
CA TYR A 105 -13.52 -9.22 -30.15
C TYR A 105 -14.06 -8.17 -29.17
N VAL A 106 -14.84 -7.20 -29.68
CA VAL A 106 -15.36 -6.08 -28.86
C VAL A 106 -16.29 -6.58 -27.75
N ARG A 107 -17.17 -7.55 -28.05
CA ARG A 107 -18.07 -8.13 -27.03
C ARG A 107 -17.30 -8.84 -25.94
N PHE A 108 -16.31 -9.65 -26.29
CA PHE A 108 -15.49 -10.34 -25.33
C PHE A 108 -14.65 -9.37 -24.50
N GLN A 109 -14.03 -8.36 -25.13
CA GLN A 109 -13.31 -7.31 -24.44
C GLN A 109 -14.20 -6.55 -23.45
N ARG A 110 -15.44 -6.23 -23.83
CA ARG A 110 -16.39 -5.55 -22.94
C ARG A 110 -16.67 -6.35 -21.69
N GLU A 111 -16.86 -7.64 -21.82
CA GLU A 111 -17.07 -8.52 -20.67
C GLU A 111 -15.88 -8.46 -19.69
N GLN A 112 -14.64 -8.42 -20.22
CA GLN A 112 -13.46 -8.31 -19.37
C GLN A 112 -13.35 -6.93 -18.68
N LEU A 113 -13.75 -5.86 -19.38
CA LEU A 113 -13.80 -4.52 -18.79
C LEU A 113 -14.83 -4.42 -17.67
N ASP A 114 -15.99 -5.07 -17.82
CA ASP A 114 -17.02 -5.11 -16.77
C ASP A 114 -16.53 -5.88 -15.53
N ARG A 115 -15.79 -6.98 -15.71
CA ARG A 115 -15.12 -7.70 -14.61
C ARG A 115 -14.06 -6.82 -13.92
N ALA A 116 -13.24 -6.11 -14.70
CA ALA A 116 -12.22 -5.20 -14.17
C ALA A 116 -12.86 -4.04 -13.38
N SER A 117 -13.98 -3.51 -13.83
CA SER A 117 -14.73 -2.47 -13.13
C SER A 117 -15.27 -2.97 -11.80
N THR A 118 -15.84 -4.19 -11.78
CA THR A 118 -16.30 -4.84 -10.54
C THR A 118 -15.16 -5.07 -9.57
N PHE A 119 -14.01 -5.53 -10.05
CA PHE A 119 -12.82 -5.71 -9.22
C PHE A 119 -12.35 -4.38 -8.63
N SER A 120 -12.26 -3.32 -9.45
CA SER A 120 -11.83 -1.99 -9.00
C SER A 120 -12.75 -1.41 -7.92
N ASP A 121 -14.07 -1.52 -8.09
CA ASP A 121 -15.03 -1.05 -7.10
C ASP A 121 -14.93 -1.85 -5.79
N THR A 122 -14.82 -3.17 -5.89
CA THR A 122 -14.65 -4.05 -4.73
C THR A 122 -13.33 -3.75 -4.00
N TRP A 123 -12.24 -3.53 -4.75
CA TRP A 123 -10.95 -3.15 -4.21
C TRP A 123 -11.02 -1.86 -3.39
N GLN A 124 -11.62 -0.80 -3.96
CA GLN A 124 -11.76 0.48 -3.27
C GLN A 124 -12.57 0.34 -1.97
N ARG A 125 -13.71 -0.38 -2.03
CA ARG A 125 -14.55 -0.62 -0.84
C ARG A 125 -13.81 -1.41 0.22
N ALA A 126 -13.04 -2.42 -0.19
CA ALA A 126 -12.21 -3.20 0.73
C ALA A 126 -11.17 -2.33 1.43
N LEU A 127 -10.46 -1.46 0.71
CA LEU A 127 -9.50 -0.52 1.30
C LEU A 127 -10.16 0.41 2.32
N TRP A 128 -11.29 1.01 1.98
CA TRP A 128 -11.99 1.94 2.89
C TRP A 128 -12.49 1.27 4.18
N GLN A 129 -12.74 -0.02 4.15
CA GLN A 129 -13.21 -0.80 5.31
C GLN A 129 -12.08 -1.47 6.10
N ASN A 130 -10.85 -1.46 5.59
CA ASN A 130 -9.69 -2.10 6.20
C ASN A 130 -8.51 -1.13 6.29
N PRO A 131 -8.46 -0.30 7.34
CA PRO A 131 -7.45 0.75 7.46
C PRO A 131 -6.01 0.23 7.58
N ASP A 132 -5.81 -1.03 7.93
CA ASP A 132 -4.50 -1.68 8.02
C ASP A 132 -3.83 -1.88 6.66
N ILE A 133 -4.60 -1.94 5.58
CA ILE A 133 -4.12 -2.06 4.20
C ILE A 133 -4.33 -0.80 3.37
N ASP A 134 -4.92 0.25 3.93
CA ASP A 134 -5.14 1.52 3.24
C ASP A 134 -3.89 2.41 3.31
N TYR A 135 -3.05 2.30 2.29
CA TYR A 135 -1.84 3.10 2.16
C TYR A 135 -2.10 4.62 2.09
N THR A 136 -3.31 5.04 1.71
CA THR A 136 -3.65 6.47 1.65
C THR A 136 -3.69 7.15 3.02
N LEU A 137 -3.80 6.37 4.09
CA LEU A 137 -3.68 6.87 5.47
C LEU A 137 -2.24 7.27 5.82
N GLN A 138 -1.26 6.61 5.22
CA GLN A 138 0.17 6.93 5.40
C GLN A 138 0.61 8.03 4.43
N ARG A 139 0.15 7.96 3.17
CA ARG A 139 0.49 8.91 2.11
C ARG A 139 -0.76 9.36 1.37
N PRO A 140 -1.37 10.46 1.79
CA PRO A 140 -2.62 10.94 1.21
C PRO A 140 -2.50 11.28 -0.27
N VAL A 141 -3.51 10.91 -1.05
CA VAL A 141 -3.59 11.20 -2.48
C VAL A 141 -4.50 12.39 -2.81
N ASN A 142 -5.48 12.69 -1.95
CA ASN A 142 -6.35 13.85 -2.16
C ASN A 142 -5.63 15.17 -1.87
N THR A 143 -5.98 16.22 -2.58
CA THR A 143 -5.26 17.51 -2.57
C THR A 143 -5.17 18.13 -1.17
N VAL A 144 -6.24 18.06 -0.37
CA VAL A 144 -6.29 18.70 0.96
C VAL A 144 -5.38 17.96 1.93
N ALA A 145 -5.56 16.63 2.05
CA ALA A 145 -4.76 15.83 2.95
C ALA A 145 -3.28 15.76 2.51
N LYS A 146 -3.01 15.72 1.19
CA LYS A 146 -1.65 15.76 0.65
C LYS A 146 -0.93 17.06 1.02
N ARG A 147 -1.60 18.21 0.98
CA ARG A 147 -1.01 19.48 1.40
C ARG A 147 -0.66 19.46 2.88
N ALA A 148 -1.61 19.09 3.74
CA ALA A 148 -1.36 18.99 5.17
C ALA A 148 -0.22 18.01 5.50
N TRP A 149 -0.16 16.87 4.82
CA TRP A 149 0.90 15.88 4.98
C TRP A 149 2.27 16.44 4.58
N LEU A 150 2.36 17.15 3.44
CA LEU A 150 3.60 17.79 3.00
C LEU A 150 4.05 18.90 3.96
N ASP A 151 3.13 19.71 4.47
CA ASP A 151 3.44 20.78 5.42
C ASP A 151 3.97 20.20 6.76
N ASN A 152 3.33 19.14 7.28
CA ASN A 152 3.80 18.44 8.48
C ASN A 152 5.17 17.82 8.25
N ARG A 153 5.36 17.10 7.15
CA ARG A 153 6.64 16.50 6.79
C ARG A 153 7.77 17.53 6.71
N LYS A 154 7.49 18.69 6.11
CA LYS A 154 8.46 19.79 6.04
C LYS A 154 8.80 20.32 7.44
N ALA A 155 7.81 20.52 8.29
CA ALA A 155 8.03 20.97 9.65
C ALA A 155 8.85 19.98 10.48
N ASP A 156 8.52 18.69 10.40
CA ASP A 156 9.27 17.61 11.06
C ASP A 156 10.72 17.55 10.58
N ARG A 157 10.94 17.63 9.26
CA ARG A 157 12.27 17.68 8.67
C ARG A 157 13.08 18.86 9.20
N ASP A 158 12.52 20.06 9.18
CA ASP A 158 13.18 21.27 9.58
C ASP A 158 13.55 21.23 11.09
N GLN A 159 12.69 20.66 11.92
CA GLN A 159 12.96 20.44 13.33
C GLN A 159 14.12 19.44 13.55
N VAL A 160 14.09 18.31 12.85
CA VAL A 160 15.16 17.31 12.94
C VAL A 160 16.49 17.89 12.46
N LEU A 161 16.53 18.56 11.31
CA LEU A 161 17.74 19.17 10.77
C LEU A 161 18.37 20.17 11.75
N THR A 162 17.55 20.99 12.38
CA THR A 162 18.02 21.96 13.40
C THR A 162 18.65 21.24 14.60
N SER A 163 18.06 20.15 15.05
CA SER A 163 18.62 19.34 16.15
C SER A 163 19.92 18.61 15.76
N LEU A 164 20.03 18.22 14.49
CA LEU A 164 21.23 17.56 13.98
C LEU A 164 22.45 18.48 13.94
N GLY A 165 22.26 19.79 13.80
CA GLY A 165 23.35 20.78 13.76
C GLY A 165 24.26 20.78 14.98
N GLU A 166 23.78 20.29 16.14
CA GLU A 166 24.60 20.16 17.35
C GLU A 166 25.60 18.99 17.28
N ARG A 167 25.28 17.97 16.52
CA ARG A 167 26.07 16.72 16.43
C ARG A 167 26.77 16.52 15.09
N TYR A 168 26.12 16.96 14.01
CA TYR A 168 26.60 16.74 12.66
C TYR A 168 27.17 18.02 12.06
N GLY A 169 28.22 17.85 11.26
CA GLY A 169 28.78 18.90 10.40
C GLY A 169 28.78 18.43 8.94
N LEU A 170 28.98 19.36 8.04
CA LEU A 170 29.05 19.12 6.61
C LEU A 170 30.46 19.32 6.10
N PHE A 171 30.97 18.37 5.34
CA PHE A 171 32.16 18.56 4.51
C PHE A 171 31.73 18.86 3.08
N TYR A 172 32.17 19.99 2.58
CA TYR A 172 31.90 20.45 1.24
C TYR A 172 33.18 20.47 0.41
N PHE A 173 33.29 19.53 -0.53
CA PHE A 173 34.42 19.43 -1.46
C PHE A 173 34.12 20.21 -2.72
N TYR A 174 34.93 21.22 -3.02
CA TYR A 174 34.78 22.11 -4.16
C TYR A 174 36.08 22.38 -4.86
N ALA A 175 36.06 22.93 -6.07
CA ALA A 175 37.16 23.53 -6.73
C ALA A 175 36.80 24.96 -7.17
N GLN A 176 37.73 25.88 -7.14
CA GLN A 176 37.51 27.25 -7.62
C GLN A 176 37.16 27.26 -9.13
N SER A 177 37.78 26.35 -9.87
CA SER A 177 37.58 26.18 -11.32
C SER A 177 36.25 25.53 -11.70
N CYS A 178 35.45 25.13 -10.70
CA CYS A 178 34.22 24.36 -10.92
C CYS A 178 32.97 25.29 -10.98
N GLY A 179 32.42 25.54 -12.17
CA GLY A 179 31.24 26.37 -12.35
C GLY A 179 29.98 25.83 -11.62
N ALA A 180 29.86 24.50 -11.48
CA ALA A 180 28.80 23.91 -10.69
C ALA A 180 28.89 24.22 -9.20
N CYS A 181 30.15 24.36 -8.70
CA CYS A 181 30.44 24.72 -7.31
C CYS A 181 30.03 26.16 -7.00
N GLU A 182 30.18 27.06 -7.97
CA GLU A 182 29.77 28.46 -7.85
C GLU A 182 28.26 28.58 -7.66
N VAL A 183 27.48 27.76 -8.38
CA VAL A 183 26.00 27.71 -8.27
C VAL A 183 25.58 27.03 -6.96
N PHE A 184 26.27 25.99 -6.56
CA PHE A 184 25.87 25.18 -5.38
C PHE A 184 26.24 25.86 -4.05
N SER A 185 27.35 26.58 -3.98
CA SER A 185 27.87 27.18 -2.72
C SER A 185 26.85 28.06 -1.99
N PRO A 186 26.15 29.00 -2.64
CA PRO A 186 25.13 29.83 -1.95
C PRO A 186 23.93 29.02 -1.48
N ILE A 187 23.54 27.98 -2.20
CA ILE A 187 22.44 27.08 -1.80
C ILE A 187 22.83 26.36 -0.51
N LEU A 188 23.99 25.73 -0.49
CA LEU A 188 24.51 25.04 0.67
C LEU A 188 24.67 25.99 1.88
N ARG A 189 25.17 27.20 1.64
CA ARG A 189 25.31 28.22 2.68
C ARG A 189 23.99 28.56 3.33
N SER A 190 22.95 28.80 2.50
CA SER A 190 21.60 29.10 2.99
C SER A 190 21.01 27.96 3.85
N VAL A 191 21.16 26.70 3.42
CA VAL A 191 20.70 25.53 4.19
C VAL A 191 21.46 25.41 5.52
N ALA A 192 22.78 25.55 5.49
CA ALA A 192 23.63 25.43 6.68
C ALA A 192 23.31 26.50 7.72
N ASP A 193 23.14 27.75 7.28
CA ASP A 193 22.82 28.88 8.18
C ASP A 193 21.40 28.73 8.78
N SER A 194 20.42 28.29 7.98
CA SER A 194 19.05 28.09 8.44
C SER A 194 18.92 27.00 9.52
N HIS A 195 19.74 25.96 9.45
CA HIS A 195 19.71 24.84 10.38
C HIS A 195 20.89 24.79 11.34
N ARG A 196 21.69 25.85 11.40
CA ARG A 196 22.86 25.98 12.29
C ARG A 196 23.88 24.85 12.13
N MET A 197 24.03 24.36 10.90
CA MET A 197 24.99 23.28 10.59
C MET A 197 26.37 23.88 10.27
N ALA A 198 27.41 23.37 10.92
CA ALA A 198 28.76 23.75 10.60
C ALA A 198 29.18 23.17 9.24
N VAL A 199 29.82 23.98 8.40
CA VAL A 199 30.36 23.55 7.11
C VAL A 199 31.88 23.71 7.10
N MET A 200 32.61 22.60 6.84
CA MET A 200 34.01 22.57 6.52
C MET A 200 34.16 22.52 5.01
N ALA A 201 34.49 23.63 4.39
CA ALA A 201 34.77 23.68 2.96
C ALA A 201 36.20 23.20 2.69
N VAL A 202 36.35 22.28 1.72
CA VAL A 202 37.63 21.66 1.34
C VAL A 202 37.85 21.95 -0.14
N SER A 203 38.86 22.75 -0.42
CA SER A 203 39.25 23.09 -1.79
C SER A 203 40.13 21.98 -2.40
N MET A 204 39.72 21.48 -3.56
CA MET A 204 40.42 20.43 -4.29
C MET A 204 41.53 20.97 -5.19
N ASP A 205 41.49 22.25 -5.58
CA ASP A 205 42.46 22.92 -6.42
C ASP A 205 43.26 24.02 -5.69
N GLY A 206 43.03 24.18 -4.37
CA GLY A 206 43.66 25.18 -3.54
C GLY A 206 43.06 26.58 -3.65
N GLY A 207 42.11 26.81 -4.56
CA GLY A 207 41.49 28.11 -4.78
C GLY A 207 40.42 28.47 -3.74
N PRO A 208 40.11 29.78 -3.55
CA PRO A 208 39.12 30.25 -2.57
C PRO A 208 37.69 30.03 -3.03
N SER A 209 36.78 29.98 -2.05
CA SER A 209 35.37 30.07 -2.27
C SER A 209 34.82 31.40 -1.77
N ARG A 210 33.94 32.02 -2.55
CA ARG A 210 33.29 33.29 -2.16
C ARG A 210 32.34 33.11 -0.97
N ASP A 211 31.57 32.02 -0.95
CA ASP A 211 30.59 31.76 0.09
C ASP A 211 31.17 31.07 1.32
N PHE A 212 32.35 30.46 1.19
CA PHE A 212 33.10 29.79 2.27
C PHE A 212 34.53 30.30 2.36
N PRO A 213 34.74 31.53 2.91
CA PRO A 213 36.06 32.13 2.97
C PRO A 213 37.01 31.37 3.90
N ASN A 214 36.48 30.69 4.91
CA ASN A 214 37.21 29.82 5.81
C ASN A 214 37.24 28.40 5.25
N TYR A 215 38.20 28.08 4.42
CA TYR A 215 38.34 26.77 3.80
C TYR A 215 39.68 26.15 4.12
N VAL A 216 39.81 24.85 3.87
CA VAL A 216 41.08 24.12 3.91
C VAL A 216 41.38 23.54 2.54
N VAL A 217 42.66 23.38 2.21
CA VAL A 217 43.06 22.67 0.98
C VAL A 217 43.04 21.17 1.26
N ASP A 218 42.57 20.38 0.32
CA ASP A 218 42.56 18.92 0.48
C ASP A 218 43.98 18.37 0.66
N SER A 219 44.21 17.71 1.77
CA SER A 219 45.41 16.97 2.10
C SER A 219 45.11 15.49 2.34
N GLY A 220 44.14 14.95 1.57
CA GLY A 220 43.67 13.59 1.67
C GLY A 220 42.42 13.41 2.54
N GLN A 221 41.74 14.51 2.92
CA GLN A 221 40.48 14.44 3.67
C GLN A 221 39.44 13.65 2.90
N ARG A 222 39.31 13.95 1.59
CA ARG A 222 38.37 13.26 0.71
C ARG A 222 38.55 11.74 0.69
N ALA A 223 39.81 11.31 0.49
CA ALA A 223 40.14 9.88 0.48
C ALA A 223 39.89 9.20 1.83
N ARG A 224 40.26 9.86 2.96
CA ARG A 224 40.00 9.33 4.31
C ARG A 224 38.53 9.20 4.64
N MET A 225 37.65 9.98 3.99
CA MET A 225 36.23 9.90 4.13
C MET A 225 35.56 8.85 3.23
N GLY A 226 36.35 8.08 2.48
CA GLY A 226 35.87 7.02 1.59
C GLY A 226 35.13 7.55 0.36
N ILE A 227 35.37 8.81 -0.03
CA ILE A 227 34.75 9.42 -1.20
C ILE A 227 35.63 9.16 -2.41
N SER A 228 35.17 8.26 -3.27
CA SER A 228 35.81 7.93 -4.54
C SER A 228 35.56 9.01 -5.60
N GLY A 229 36.46 9.10 -6.58
CA GLY A 229 36.33 10.04 -7.70
C GLY A 229 36.75 11.48 -7.36
N ASN A 230 36.72 12.35 -8.36
CA ASN A 230 37.08 13.77 -8.26
C ASN A 230 35.93 14.72 -8.55
N GLU A 231 34.72 14.20 -8.57
CA GLU A 231 33.50 14.98 -8.88
C GLU A 231 33.31 16.08 -7.84
N THR A 232 33.19 17.31 -8.32
CA THR A 232 32.82 18.48 -7.52
C THR A 232 31.63 19.19 -8.13
N PRO A 233 30.74 19.74 -7.28
CA PRO A 233 30.73 19.71 -5.82
C PRO A 233 30.41 18.34 -5.25
N ALA A 234 30.94 18.01 -4.06
CA ALA A 234 30.56 16.85 -3.29
C ALA A 234 30.23 17.24 -1.85
N LEU A 235 29.17 16.67 -1.30
CA LEU A 235 28.68 16.97 0.04
C LEU A 235 28.62 15.70 0.89
N VAL A 236 29.16 15.79 2.10
CA VAL A 236 29.29 14.68 3.05
C VAL A 236 28.82 15.14 4.42
N LEU A 237 27.96 14.37 5.06
CA LEU A 237 27.57 14.56 6.45
C LEU A 237 28.59 13.82 7.35
N PHE A 238 29.04 14.49 8.42
CA PHE A 238 29.98 13.96 9.36
C PHE A 238 29.41 13.95 10.78
N ASP A 239 29.31 12.77 11.37
CA ASP A 239 28.92 12.60 12.76
C ASP A 239 30.10 12.87 13.69
N THR A 240 30.05 13.95 14.44
CA THR A 240 31.16 14.35 15.33
C THR A 240 31.38 13.40 16.51
N ALA A 241 30.31 12.68 16.93
CA ALA A 241 30.37 11.73 18.03
C ALA A 241 30.98 10.38 17.60
N THR A 242 30.52 9.83 16.49
CA THR A 242 30.96 8.51 16.00
C THR A 242 32.11 8.57 14.98
N LYS A 243 32.41 9.77 14.49
CA LYS A 243 33.39 10.02 13.42
C LYS A 243 33.02 9.36 12.08
N ARG A 244 31.73 8.99 11.92
CA ARG A 244 31.21 8.41 10.66
C ARG A 244 31.00 9.48 9.62
N THR A 245 31.33 9.14 8.40
CA THR A 245 31.05 9.92 7.19
C THR A 245 29.88 9.29 6.42
N ILE A 246 28.95 10.13 5.95
CA ILE A 246 27.80 9.72 5.18
C ILE A 246 27.74 10.60 3.93
N PRO A 247 28.09 10.10 2.74
CA PRO A 247 27.94 10.87 1.50
C PRO A 247 26.49 11.25 1.26
N ILE A 248 26.22 12.54 1.04
CA ILE A 248 24.87 13.07 0.74
C ILE A 248 24.66 13.09 -0.77
N GLY A 249 25.69 13.51 -1.53
CA GLY A 249 25.59 13.54 -2.98
C GLY A 249 26.71 14.31 -3.67
N TYR A 250 26.65 14.26 -4.98
CA TYR A 250 27.59 14.89 -5.90
C TYR A 250 26.83 15.79 -6.87
N GLY A 251 27.48 16.82 -7.37
CA GLY A 251 26.87 17.78 -8.28
C GLY A 251 25.99 18.81 -7.57
N ILE A 252 25.24 19.56 -8.34
CA ILE A 252 24.33 20.61 -7.84
C ILE A 252 23.10 19.92 -7.24
N LEU A 253 22.82 20.17 -5.96
CA LEU A 253 21.60 19.77 -5.27
C LEU A 253 20.80 21.03 -4.93
N SER A 254 19.50 20.97 -5.02
CA SER A 254 18.63 22.02 -4.51
C SER A 254 18.61 22.01 -2.96
N ALA A 255 18.16 23.10 -2.34
CA ALA A 255 18.04 23.17 -0.89
C ALA A 255 17.16 22.04 -0.33
N ASP A 256 16.02 21.79 -0.96
CA ASP A 256 15.12 20.71 -0.55
C ASP A 256 15.76 19.32 -0.69
N GLU A 257 16.52 19.08 -1.76
CA GLU A 257 17.26 17.80 -1.91
C GLU A 257 18.32 17.60 -0.84
N ILE A 258 19.07 18.65 -0.47
CA ILE A 258 20.04 18.56 0.62
C ILE A 258 19.33 18.18 1.92
N MET A 259 18.25 18.89 2.25
CA MET A 259 17.50 18.69 3.49
C MET A 259 16.85 17.30 3.53
N ASP A 260 16.21 16.87 2.45
CA ASP A 260 15.55 15.56 2.36
C ASP A 260 16.58 14.42 2.48
N ARG A 261 17.71 14.52 1.80
CA ARG A 261 18.76 13.49 1.85
C ARG A 261 19.37 13.38 3.25
N ILE A 262 19.66 14.50 3.92
CA ILE A 262 20.15 14.48 5.30
C ILE A 262 19.12 13.83 6.22
N PHE A 263 17.85 14.22 6.11
CA PHE A 263 16.78 13.66 6.90
C PHE A 263 16.62 12.14 6.69
N MET A 264 16.56 11.70 5.44
CA MET A 264 16.44 10.28 5.11
C MET A 264 17.63 9.45 5.61
N LEU A 265 18.86 9.96 5.48
CA LEU A 265 20.08 9.24 5.88
C LEU A 265 20.27 9.17 7.39
N THR A 266 19.65 10.06 8.15
CA THR A 266 19.81 10.14 9.62
C THR A 266 18.61 9.69 10.42
N ASN A 267 17.39 9.87 9.89
CA ASN A 267 16.14 9.69 10.65
C ASN A 267 15.21 8.63 10.08
N THR A 268 15.46 8.15 8.86
CA THR A 268 14.56 7.21 8.19
C THR A 268 15.21 5.83 8.06
N LYS A 269 14.47 4.76 8.36
CA LYS A 269 14.95 3.39 8.12
C LYS A 269 14.84 3.06 6.64
N VAL A 270 15.82 2.31 6.12
CA VAL A 270 15.75 1.79 4.75
C VAL A 270 14.49 0.93 4.59
N GLY A 271 13.71 1.20 3.55
CA GLY A 271 12.44 0.51 3.28
C GLY A 271 11.22 1.10 3.97
N SER A 272 11.36 2.11 4.82
CA SER A 272 10.22 2.89 5.29
C SER A 272 9.87 3.97 4.25
N ASP A 273 8.60 4.11 3.97
CA ASP A 273 8.09 5.19 3.13
C ASP A 273 7.88 6.44 3.99
N TYR A 274 8.62 7.48 3.63
CA TYR A 274 8.57 8.76 4.32
C TYR A 274 8.21 9.89 3.36
#